data_f4108c450aa2927e6c7d0525049666d0
#
_entry.id   f4108c450aa2927e6c7d0525049666d0
#
_cell.length_a   1.000
_cell.length_b   1.000
_cell.length_c   1.000
_cell.angle_alpha   90.00
_cell.angle_beta   90.00
_cell.angle_gamma   90.00
#
_symmetry.space_group_name_H-M   'P 1'
#
loop_
_entity.id
_entity.type
_entity.pdbx_description
1 polymer ?
#
loop_
_entity_poly.entity_id
_entity_poly.type
_entity_poly.pdbx_seq_one_letter_code
_entity_poly.pdbx_strand_id
1 'polypeptide(L)'
;MLSTAHSPLARAGLGPMMGVTRASHATVADLLTRLRLALVDRYTLERELGAGGMATVYLAQDLKHDREVALKVLRPDLAAVLGAERFLQEIRISAKLDHPHILTLIESGADDGFVWYILPLVRGESLRAKLTREKQLRLEEALTITRQIASALDYAHRHGVIHRDIKPENILLHEGEAMLADFGIALAVKEAGGNRLTETGLSLGTPQYMSPEQATGEHQLDARSDIYSLGAVLYEMIAGEPPFSGATTQAVIAKLLTERPTRLRVIRSAVPPGVEEAVTRALEKTRADRFGSAAEFVEALSRRPPAGRTNGWRRRVAIAGALALAAIGAWIAHARQASLDPKRVVVADFENRTGDSRFDPVGKMARDWLTRGMLATGLVEVGDPAVMASGSITQQRALPGRSPS
;
A
#
# COMPACT_ATOMS: atom_id res chain seq x y z
N MET A 1 35.63 -36.94 67.31
CA MET A 1 34.79 -36.84 68.54
C MET A 1 33.41 -36.48 68.01
N LEU A 2 32.53 -37.48 67.94
CA LEU A 2 31.34 -37.68 68.75
C LEU A 2 30.30 -36.59 68.47
N SER A 3 29.06 -36.80 68.06
CA SER A 3 28.15 -37.86 68.52
C SER A 3 26.86 -37.86 67.66
N THR A 4 26.42 -39.01 67.35
CA THR A 4 25.12 -39.47 66.91
C THR A 4 23.98 -38.98 67.79
N ALA A 5 22.77 -38.67 67.22
CA ALA A 5 21.51 -38.91 67.87
C ALA A 5 20.43 -39.27 66.86
N HIS A 6 20.00 -40.52 66.95
CA HIS A 6 18.75 -41.07 66.40
C HIS A 6 17.58 -40.57 67.19
N SER A 7 16.41 -40.34 66.52
CA SER A 7 15.10 -40.75 67.15
C SER A 7 13.96 -40.70 66.16
N PRO A 8 12.82 -41.35 66.40
CA PRO A 8 12.17 -42.17 65.38
C PRO A 8 10.73 -41.72 65.05
N LEU A 9 10.26 -42.21 63.86
CA LEU A 9 8.90 -42.66 63.53
C LEU A 9 7.66 -41.97 64.15
N ALA A 10 6.89 -41.31 63.27
CA ALA A 10 5.43 -41.36 63.31
C ALA A 10 4.87 -41.69 61.92
N ARG A 11 4.38 -42.96 61.77
CA ARG A 11 3.50 -43.35 60.66
C ARG A 11 2.16 -42.66 60.86
N ALA A 12 1.77 -41.76 59.90
CA ALA A 12 0.39 -41.35 59.75
C ALA A 12 -0.15 -41.93 58.44
N GLY A 13 -1.30 -42.55 58.51
CA GLY A 13 -1.90 -43.40 57.48
C GLY A 13 -2.24 -42.68 56.22
N LEU A 14 -1.92 -43.32 55.15
CA LEU A 14 -2.43 -42.97 53.80
C LEU A 14 -3.89 -43.50 53.74
N GLY A 15 -4.84 -42.55 53.82
CA GLY A 15 -6.19 -42.80 53.34
C GLY A 15 -6.18 -42.88 51.81
N PRO A 16 -7.13 -43.65 51.23
CA PRO A 16 -7.16 -43.77 49.75
C PRO A 16 -7.41 -42.43 49.11
N MET A 17 -6.45 -41.93 48.33
CA MET A 17 -6.64 -40.81 47.41
C MET A 17 -7.73 -41.19 46.42
N MET A 18 -8.88 -40.53 46.56
CA MET A 18 -9.95 -40.52 45.58
C MET A 18 -9.34 -40.23 44.19
N GLY A 19 -9.64 -41.10 43.27
CA GLY A 19 -9.17 -41.06 41.91
C GLY A 19 -9.45 -39.69 41.29
N VAL A 20 -8.40 -39.01 40.91
CA VAL A 20 -8.46 -37.98 39.88
C VAL A 20 -8.93 -38.70 38.62
N THR A 21 -10.19 -38.51 38.29
CA THR A 21 -10.80 -38.98 37.05
C THR A 21 -9.92 -38.45 35.90
N ARG A 22 -9.16 -39.35 35.29
CA ARG A 22 -8.54 -39.07 33.99
C ARG A 22 -9.67 -38.60 33.08
N ALA A 23 -9.67 -37.33 32.72
CA ALA A 23 -10.42 -36.86 31.59
C ALA A 23 -9.97 -37.73 30.41
N SER A 24 -10.82 -38.67 30.01
CA SER A 24 -10.59 -39.52 28.87
C SER A 24 -10.48 -38.57 27.66
N HIS A 25 -9.32 -38.51 27.02
CA HIS A 25 -9.18 -37.92 25.71
C HIS A 25 -10.09 -38.72 24.78
N ALA A 26 -11.31 -38.20 24.53
CA ALA A 26 -12.18 -38.76 23.52
C ALA A 26 -11.39 -38.79 22.20
N THR A 27 -11.37 -39.94 21.56
CA THR A 27 -10.71 -40.05 20.25
C THR A 27 -11.47 -39.22 19.22
N VAL A 28 -10.81 -38.80 18.12
CA VAL A 28 -11.48 -38.08 17.03
C VAL A 28 -12.68 -38.89 16.50
N ALA A 29 -12.58 -40.22 16.50
CA ALA A 29 -13.66 -41.13 16.12
C ALA A 29 -14.87 -41.05 17.09
N ASP A 30 -14.64 -40.92 18.38
CA ASP A 30 -15.71 -40.78 19.39
C ASP A 30 -16.42 -39.41 19.20
N LEU A 31 -15.66 -38.33 18.96
CA LEU A 31 -16.23 -37.03 18.72
C LEU A 31 -17.10 -37.01 17.46
N LEU A 32 -16.64 -37.61 16.36
CA LEU A 32 -17.40 -37.71 15.12
C LEU A 32 -18.69 -38.53 15.28
N THR A 33 -18.62 -39.63 16.07
CA THR A 33 -19.80 -40.47 16.38
C THR A 33 -20.83 -39.69 17.19
N ARG A 34 -20.41 -38.94 18.19
CA ARG A 34 -21.31 -38.09 18.99
C ARG A 34 -21.94 -36.98 18.14
N LEU A 35 -21.14 -36.30 17.27
CA LEU A 35 -21.64 -35.29 16.38
C LEU A 35 -22.69 -35.86 15.42
N ARG A 36 -22.47 -37.05 14.85
CA ARG A 36 -23.44 -37.73 14.01
C ARG A 36 -24.76 -38.05 14.72
N LEU A 37 -24.67 -38.46 15.97
CA LEU A 37 -25.86 -38.74 16.78
C LEU A 37 -26.62 -37.45 17.14
N ALA A 38 -25.92 -36.40 17.47
CA ALA A 38 -26.52 -35.08 17.78
C ALA A 38 -27.27 -34.45 16.61
N LEU A 39 -26.90 -34.76 15.37
CA LEU A 39 -27.46 -34.17 14.17
C LEU A 39 -28.30 -35.15 13.32
N VAL A 40 -28.49 -36.40 13.74
CA VAL A 40 -29.05 -37.52 12.97
C VAL A 40 -30.41 -37.20 12.33
N ASP A 41 -31.27 -36.45 13.02
CA ASP A 41 -32.63 -36.13 12.54
C ASP A 41 -32.67 -35.00 11.54
N ARG A 42 -31.55 -34.29 11.32
CA ARG A 42 -31.47 -33.07 10.50
C ARG A 42 -30.45 -33.17 9.39
N TYR A 43 -29.29 -33.73 9.68
CA TYR A 43 -28.16 -33.81 8.78
C TYR A 43 -27.45 -35.14 8.80
N THR A 44 -27.20 -35.72 7.64
CA THR A 44 -26.35 -36.91 7.51
C THR A 44 -24.95 -36.45 7.11
N LEU A 45 -23.94 -36.69 7.98
CA LEU A 45 -22.54 -36.38 7.74
C LEU A 45 -21.93 -37.43 6.80
N GLU A 46 -21.44 -37.01 5.64
CA GLU A 46 -20.85 -37.91 4.67
C GLU A 46 -19.32 -38.01 4.83
N ARG A 47 -18.60 -36.94 4.56
CA ARG A 47 -17.14 -36.93 4.62
C ARG A 47 -16.61 -35.55 5.04
N GLU A 48 -15.39 -35.53 5.50
CA GLU A 48 -14.65 -34.30 5.76
C GLU A 48 -14.28 -33.60 4.43
N LEU A 49 -14.51 -32.29 4.37
CA LEU A 49 -14.09 -31.41 3.29
C LEU A 49 -12.75 -30.73 3.59
N GLY A 50 -12.50 -30.47 4.89
CA GLY A 50 -11.25 -29.89 5.35
C GLY A 50 -11.26 -29.62 6.85
N ALA A 51 -10.06 -29.59 7.44
CA ALA A 51 -9.85 -29.23 8.84
C ALA A 51 -8.95 -28.00 8.92
N GLY A 52 -9.34 -27.02 9.75
CA GLY A 52 -8.58 -25.83 10.05
C GLY A 52 -8.25 -25.70 11.54
N GLY A 53 -7.51 -24.66 11.90
CA GLY A 53 -7.13 -24.39 13.27
C GLY A 53 -8.30 -24.16 14.22
N MET A 54 -9.47 -23.72 13.71
CA MET A 54 -10.64 -23.35 14.52
C MET A 54 -11.83 -24.30 14.35
N ALA A 55 -11.96 -24.95 13.21
CA ALA A 55 -13.13 -25.75 12.87
C ALA A 55 -12.78 -26.84 11.87
N THR A 56 -13.62 -27.88 11.81
CA THR A 56 -13.64 -28.91 10.77
C THR A 56 -14.89 -28.72 9.92
N VAL A 57 -14.77 -28.85 8.61
CA VAL A 57 -15.86 -28.74 7.65
C VAL A 57 -16.19 -30.11 7.09
N TYR A 58 -17.46 -30.49 7.13
CA TYR A 58 -17.98 -31.74 6.60
C TYR A 58 -18.96 -31.49 5.44
N LEU A 59 -18.95 -32.35 4.46
CA LEU A 59 -20.07 -32.51 3.54
C LEU A 59 -21.18 -33.19 4.30
N ALA A 60 -22.37 -32.61 4.25
CA ALA A 60 -23.55 -33.17 4.89
C ALA A 60 -24.80 -33.05 3.97
N GLN A 61 -25.72 -34.00 4.10
CA GLN A 61 -27.02 -33.95 3.48
C GLN A 61 -28.03 -33.31 4.44
N ASP A 62 -28.67 -32.23 4.03
CA ASP A 62 -29.82 -31.60 4.71
C ASP A 62 -31.05 -32.46 4.42
N LEU A 63 -31.49 -33.27 5.39
CA LEU A 63 -32.57 -34.24 5.24
C LEU A 63 -33.96 -33.55 5.00
N LYS A 64 -34.11 -32.33 5.48
CA LYS A 64 -35.38 -31.59 5.35
C LYS A 64 -35.56 -31.02 3.95
N HIS A 65 -34.47 -30.54 3.32
CA HIS A 65 -34.52 -29.84 2.03
C HIS A 65 -33.88 -30.66 0.90
N ASP A 66 -33.45 -31.90 1.18
CA ASP A 66 -32.84 -32.83 0.23
C ASP A 66 -31.72 -32.17 -0.61
N ARG A 67 -30.73 -31.56 0.07
CA ARG A 67 -29.62 -30.89 -0.57
C ARG A 67 -28.31 -31.10 0.17
N GLU A 68 -27.19 -31.09 -0.56
CA GLU A 68 -25.86 -31.06 0.03
C GLU A 68 -25.55 -29.68 0.63
N VAL A 69 -24.92 -29.71 1.79
CA VAL A 69 -24.50 -28.50 2.53
C VAL A 69 -23.09 -28.69 3.11
N ALA A 70 -22.45 -27.58 3.45
CA ALA A 70 -21.20 -27.58 4.21
C ALA A 70 -21.54 -27.37 5.70
N LEU A 71 -21.35 -28.41 6.51
CA LEU A 71 -21.46 -28.35 7.97
C LEU A 71 -20.10 -27.99 8.55
N LYS A 72 -19.98 -26.85 9.20
CA LYS A 72 -18.77 -26.42 9.87
C LYS A 72 -18.95 -26.53 11.37
N VAL A 73 -18.03 -27.28 12.01
CA VAL A 73 -18.09 -27.60 13.44
C VAL A 73 -16.87 -27.03 14.12
N LEU A 74 -17.07 -26.18 15.13
CA LEU A 74 -15.97 -25.64 15.92
C LEU A 74 -15.28 -26.73 16.70
N ARG A 75 -13.99 -26.57 16.88
CA ARG A 75 -13.23 -27.47 17.79
C ARG A 75 -13.78 -27.36 19.22
N PRO A 76 -13.92 -28.49 19.94
CA PRO A 76 -14.51 -28.50 21.28
C PRO A 76 -13.76 -27.59 22.27
N ASP A 77 -12.43 -27.52 22.17
CA ASP A 77 -11.59 -26.65 23.02
C ASP A 77 -11.91 -25.16 22.80
N LEU A 78 -12.14 -24.75 21.57
CA LEU A 78 -12.58 -23.39 21.23
C LEU A 78 -14.03 -23.14 21.65
N ALA A 79 -14.93 -24.06 21.37
CA ALA A 79 -16.33 -23.97 21.76
C ALA A 79 -16.49 -23.76 23.27
N ALA A 80 -15.69 -24.47 24.09
CA ALA A 80 -15.68 -24.33 25.54
C ALA A 80 -15.17 -22.95 26.04
N VAL A 81 -14.18 -22.36 25.34
CA VAL A 81 -13.64 -21.04 25.67
C VAL A 81 -14.58 -19.91 25.24
N LEU A 82 -15.19 -20.04 24.06
CA LEU A 82 -16.03 -19.01 23.46
C LEU A 82 -17.40 -18.87 24.14
N GLY A 83 -17.97 -19.99 24.62
CA GLY A 83 -19.35 -20.08 25.03
C GLY A 83 -20.30 -20.15 23.83
N ALA A 84 -21.12 -21.22 23.78
CA ALA A 84 -21.98 -21.46 22.61
C ALA A 84 -22.97 -20.32 22.34
N GLU A 85 -23.60 -19.76 23.36
CA GLU A 85 -24.59 -18.68 23.21
C GLU A 85 -24.01 -17.42 22.58
N ARG A 86 -22.82 -17.01 23.05
CA ARG A 86 -22.16 -15.81 22.53
C ARG A 86 -21.73 -15.98 21.07
N PHE A 87 -21.15 -17.13 20.76
CA PHE A 87 -20.78 -17.46 19.37
C PHE A 87 -22.01 -17.44 18.43
N LEU A 88 -23.12 -18.05 18.85
CA LEU A 88 -24.36 -18.08 18.08
C LEU A 88 -24.97 -16.68 17.92
N GLN A 89 -24.80 -15.78 18.91
CA GLN A 89 -25.25 -14.40 18.81
C GLN A 89 -24.46 -13.63 17.73
N GLU A 90 -23.14 -13.78 17.69
CA GLU A 90 -22.28 -13.14 16.69
C GLU A 90 -22.56 -13.67 15.27
N ILE A 91 -22.74 -14.97 15.12
CA ILE A 91 -23.12 -15.59 13.84
C ILE A 91 -24.48 -15.07 13.33
N ARG A 92 -25.45 -14.82 14.21
CA ARG A 92 -26.77 -14.28 13.81
C ARG A 92 -26.69 -12.88 13.19
N ILE A 93 -25.69 -12.10 13.55
CA ILE A 93 -25.45 -10.79 12.92
C ILE A 93 -25.03 -11.00 11.46
N SER A 94 -24.11 -11.92 11.22
CA SER A 94 -23.63 -12.27 9.88
C SER A 94 -24.70 -12.94 9.02
N ALA A 95 -25.64 -13.67 9.62
CA ALA A 95 -26.75 -14.33 8.93
C ALA A 95 -27.72 -13.35 8.25
N LYS A 96 -27.68 -12.06 8.62
CA LYS A 96 -28.52 -11.01 8.01
C LYS A 96 -27.92 -10.43 6.73
N LEU A 97 -26.67 -10.79 6.40
CA LEU A 97 -26.02 -10.31 5.20
C LEU A 97 -26.50 -11.13 4.00
N ASP A 98 -27.12 -10.46 3.04
CA ASP A 98 -27.57 -11.04 1.78
C ASP A 98 -26.92 -10.30 0.60
N HIS A 99 -25.92 -10.95 -0.01
CA HIS A 99 -25.14 -10.38 -1.11
C HIS A 99 -24.54 -11.52 -1.97
N PRO A 100 -24.51 -11.42 -3.31
CA PRO A 100 -24.05 -12.50 -4.18
C PRO A 100 -22.62 -12.99 -3.92
N HIS A 101 -21.76 -12.15 -3.38
CA HIS A 101 -20.38 -12.50 -3.03
C HIS A 101 -20.17 -12.72 -1.53
N ILE A 102 -21.22 -12.97 -0.76
CA ILE A 102 -21.18 -13.40 0.65
C ILE A 102 -21.77 -14.80 0.75
N LEU A 103 -21.04 -15.73 1.35
CA LEU A 103 -21.57 -17.05 1.64
C LEU A 103 -22.47 -16.98 2.86
N THR A 104 -23.80 -16.90 2.59
CA THR A 104 -24.82 -16.67 3.61
C THR A 104 -25.02 -17.89 4.48
N LEU A 105 -25.15 -17.69 5.79
CA LEU A 105 -25.46 -18.74 6.75
C LEU A 105 -26.89 -19.29 6.52
N ILE A 106 -27.01 -20.61 6.49
CA ILE A 106 -28.32 -21.30 6.44
C ILE A 106 -28.88 -21.49 7.83
N GLU A 107 -28.10 -22.06 8.74
CA GLU A 107 -28.48 -22.41 10.09
C GLU A 107 -27.27 -22.46 11.01
N SER A 108 -27.50 -22.34 12.33
CA SER A 108 -26.48 -22.55 13.35
C SER A 108 -27.09 -23.15 14.61
N GLY A 109 -26.33 -23.91 15.35
CA GLY A 109 -26.79 -24.56 16.57
C GLY A 109 -25.66 -24.99 17.52
N ALA A 110 -26.11 -25.45 18.69
CA ALA A 110 -25.25 -26.07 19.68
C ALA A 110 -25.93 -27.31 20.22
N ASP A 111 -25.31 -28.47 20.04
CA ASP A 111 -25.84 -29.76 20.45
C ASP A 111 -24.72 -30.63 21.02
N ASP A 112 -24.96 -31.31 22.14
CA ASP A 112 -24.02 -32.19 22.83
C ASP A 112 -22.61 -31.58 23.01
N GLY A 113 -22.52 -30.27 23.28
CA GLY A 113 -21.25 -29.54 23.45
C GLY A 113 -20.54 -29.20 22.15
N PHE A 114 -21.10 -29.53 21.00
CA PHE A 114 -20.65 -29.02 19.68
C PHE A 114 -21.33 -27.74 19.35
N VAL A 115 -20.56 -26.78 18.78
CA VAL A 115 -21.07 -25.58 18.17
C VAL A 115 -20.85 -25.69 16.66
N TRP A 116 -21.90 -25.55 15.90
CA TRP A 116 -21.88 -25.79 14.47
C TRP A 116 -22.71 -24.76 13.69
N TYR A 117 -22.41 -24.67 12.40
CA TYR A 117 -23.23 -23.88 11.47
C TYR A 117 -23.18 -24.47 10.05
N ILE A 118 -24.23 -24.19 9.32
CA ILE A 118 -24.47 -24.70 7.97
C ILE A 118 -24.33 -23.58 6.95
N LEU A 119 -23.57 -23.88 5.93
CA LEU A 119 -23.36 -23.00 4.75
C LEU A 119 -23.81 -23.73 3.48
N PRO A 120 -24.17 -23.01 2.42
CA PRO A 120 -24.29 -23.60 1.10
C PRO A 120 -23.00 -24.31 0.69
N LEU A 121 -23.14 -25.47 0.07
CA LEU A 121 -21.98 -26.15 -0.52
C LEU A 121 -21.54 -25.42 -1.78
N VAL A 122 -20.34 -24.86 -1.76
CA VAL A 122 -19.71 -24.29 -2.95
C VAL A 122 -18.91 -25.36 -3.68
N ARG A 123 -19.38 -25.74 -4.87
CA ARG A 123 -18.70 -26.73 -5.72
C ARG A 123 -17.57 -26.06 -6.51
N GLY A 124 -16.52 -25.67 -5.81
CA GLY A 124 -15.37 -24.96 -6.35
C GLY A 124 -14.11 -25.19 -5.53
N GLU A 125 -13.19 -24.26 -5.62
CA GLU A 125 -11.95 -24.30 -4.84
C GLU A 125 -11.76 -23.02 -4.02
N SER A 126 -10.95 -23.08 -2.95
CA SER A 126 -10.53 -21.84 -2.27
C SER A 126 -9.46 -21.11 -3.10
N LEU A 127 -9.40 -19.77 -2.97
CA LEU A 127 -8.34 -18.98 -3.57
C LEU A 127 -6.96 -19.45 -3.10
N ARG A 128 -6.85 -19.99 -1.89
CA ARG A 128 -5.61 -20.62 -1.38
C ARG A 128 -5.20 -21.81 -2.23
N ALA A 129 -6.13 -22.72 -2.54
CA ALA A 129 -5.85 -23.88 -3.38
C ALA A 129 -5.38 -23.46 -4.77
N LYS A 130 -6.06 -22.47 -5.36
CA LYS A 130 -5.67 -21.89 -6.64
C LYS A 130 -4.28 -21.25 -6.60
N LEU A 131 -3.97 -20.43 -5.60
CA LEU A 131 -2.64 -19.80 -5.45
C LEU A 131 -1.53 -20.82 -5.18
N THR A 132 -1.84 -21.90 -4.47
CA THR A 132 -0.88 -22.99 -4.25
C THR A 132 -0.50 -23.67 -5.57
N ARG A 133 -1.47 -23.85 -6.47
CA ARG A 133 -1.30 -24.47 -7.78
C ARG A 133 -0.65 -23.51 -8.79
N GLU A 134 -1.16 -22.28 -8.91
CA GLU A 134 -0.79 -21.35 -9.98
C GLU A 134 0.30 -20.35 -9.59
N LYS A 135 0.54 -20.17 -8.30
CA LYS A 135 1.45 -19.19 -7.69
C LYS A 135 1.00 -17.74 -7.92
N GLN A 136 0.93 -17.32 -9.17
CA GLN A 136 0.50 -15.97 -9.58
C GLN A 136 -0.72 -16.07 -10.48
N LEU A 137 -1.67 -15.15 -10.32
CA LEU A 137 -2.83 -15.04 -11.19
C LEU A 137 -2.60 -14.03 -12.32
N ARG A 138 -3.42 -14.13 -13.36
CA ARG A 138 -3.50 -13.07 -14.36
C ARG A 138 -4.05 -11.81 -13.71
N LEU A 139 -3.52 -10.66 -14.11
CA LEU A 139 -3.87 -9.38 -13.48
C LEU A 139 -5.39 -9.12 -13.50
N GLU A 140 -6.04 -9.33 -14.66
CA GLU A 140 -7.48 -9.10 -14.80
C GLU A 140 -8.31 -10.02 -13.89
N GLU A 141 -7.88 -11.27 -13.72
CA GLU A 141 -8.51 -12.23 -12.82
C GLU A 141 -8.35 -11.79 -11.36
N ALA A 142 -7.14 -11.41 -10.93
CA ALA A 142 -6.88 -10.90 -9.60
C ALA A 142 -7.72 -9.65 -9.29
N LEU A 143 -7.83 -8.73 -10.26
CA LEU A 143 -8.66 -7.53 -10.12
C LEU A 143 -10.16 -7.86 -10.09
N THR A 144 -10.61 -8.87 -10.83
CA THR A 144 -12.02 -9.30 -10.82
C THR A 144 -12.40 -9.89 -9.47
N ILE A 145 -11.62 -10.83 -8.94
CA ILE A 145 -11.79 -11.40 -7.59
C ILE A 145 -11.80 -10.27 -6.55
N THR A 146 -10.85 -9.34 -6.63
CA THR A 146 -10.78 -8.21 -5.69
C THR A 146 -12.02 -7.33 -5.73
N ARG A 147 -12.57 -7.02 -6.92
CA ARG A 147 -13.80 -6.22 -7.05
C ARG A 147 -14.99 -6.92 -6.43
N GLN A 148 -15.15 -8.22 -6.66
CA GLN A 148 -16.24 -9.03 -6.12
C GLN A 148 -16.20 -9.07 -4.58
N ILE A 149 -15.03 -9.35 -4.01
CA ILE A 149 -14.84 -9.35 -2.55
C ILE A 149 -14.99 -7.96 -1.95
N ALA A 150 -14.48 -6.92 -2.61
CA ALA A 150 -14.66 -5.54 -2.15
C ALA A 150 -16.14 -5.10 -2.16
N SER A 151 -16.94 -5.58 -3.12
CA SER A 151 -18.40 -5.36 -3.15
C SER A 151 -19.08 -5.99 -1.93
N ALA A 152 -18.71 -7.23 -1.59
CA ALA A 152 -19.17 -7.93 -0.39
C ALA A 152 -18.82 -7.16 0.89
N LEU A 153 -17.57 -6.70 0.99
CA LEU A 153 -17.09 -5.94 2.15
C LEU A 153 -17.78 -4.59 2.28
N ASP A 154 -17.92 -3.84 1.19
CA ASP A 154 -18.61 -2.54 1.21
C ASP A 154 -20.06 -2.69 1.67
N TYR A 155 -20.72 -3.74 1.21
CA TYR A 155 -22.06 -4.09 1.68
C TYR A 155 -22.09 -4.40 3.18
N ALA A 156 -21.21 -5.28 3.67
CA ALA A 156 -21.14 -5.65 5.08
C ALA A 156 -20.79 -4.46 5.98
N HIS A 157 -19.85 -3.63 5.58
CA HIS A 157 -19.43 -2.44 6.32
C HIS A 157 -20.56 -1.43 6.49
N ARG A 158 -21.38 -1.23 5.46
CA ARG A 158 -22.57 -0.37 5.54
C ARG A 158 -23.64 -0.92 6.49
N HIS A 159 -23.62 -2.24 6.77
CA HIS A 159 -24.47 -2.89 7.76
C HIS A 159 -23.80 -3.02 9.14
N GLY A 160 -22.64 -2.35 9.35
CA GLY A 160 -21.93 -2.35 10.62
C GLY A 160 -21.14 -3.64 10.90
N VAL A 161 -20.94 -4.51 9.91
CA VAL A 161 -20.23 -5.78 10.06
C VAL A 161 -18.82 -5.67 9.44
N ILE A 162 -17.80 -5.98 10.23
CA ILE A 162 -16.39 -6.04 9.82
C ILE A 162 -16.00 -7.51 9.81
N HIS A 163 -15.33 -7.97 8.73
CA HIS A 163 -15.00 -9.38 8.56
C HIS A 163 -13.86 -9.86 9.47
N ARG A 164 -12.76 -9.11 9.55
CA ARG A 164 -11.60 -9.32 10.45
C ARG A 164 -10.69 -10.52 10.14
N ASP A 165 -11.04 -11.39 9.20
CA ASP A 165 -10.22 -12.57 8.83
C ASP A 165 -10.24 -12.80 7.30
N ILE A 166 -9.92 -11.75 6.53
CA ILE A 166 -9.83 -11.85 5.07
C ILE A 166 -8.50 -12.48 4.71
N LYS A 167 -8.57 -13.63 4.05
CA LYS A 167 -7.43 -14.42 3.59
C LYS A 167 -7.85 -15.33 2.44
N PRO A 168 -6.93 -15.85 1.64
CA PRO A 168 -7.27 -16.71 0.50
C PRO A 168 -8.06 -17.98 0.86
N GLU A 169 -7.92 -18.49 2.07
CA GLU A 169 -8.66 -19.66 2.55
C GLU A 169 -10.17 -19.39 2.68
N ASN A 170 -10.54 -18.14 2.99
CA ASN A 170 -11.93 -17.70 3.19
C ASN A 170 -12.57 -17.13 1.91
N ILE A 171 -11.86 -17.15 0.78
CA ILE A 171 -12.39 -16.76 -0.53
C ILE A 171 -12.59 -18.01 -1.35
N LEU A 172 -13.85 -18.34 -1.67
CA LEU A 172 -14.24 -19.50 -2.48
C LEU A 172 -14.51 -19.06 -3.92
N LEU A 173 -14.04 -19.84 -4.86
CA LEU A 173 -14.16 -19.58 -6.31
C LEU A 173 -15.05 -20.64 -6.93
N HIS A 174 -16.10 -20.21 -7.63
CA HIS A 174 -17.03 -21.09 -8.34
C HIS A 174 -17.51 -20.41 -9.61
N GLU A 175 -17.35 -21.05 -10.79
CA GLU A 175 -17.84 -20.57 -12.09
C GLU A 175 -17.45 -19.12 -12.43
N GLY A 176 -16.25 -18.68 -12.01
CA GLY A 176 -15.74 -17.32 -12.25
C GLY A 176 -16.16 -16.29 -11.19
N GLU A 177 -17.01 -16.69 -10.24
CA GLU A 177 -17.44 -15.84 -9.13
C GLU A 177 -16.62 -16.13 -7.88
N ALA A 178 -16.29 -15.07 -7.12
CA ALA A 178 -15.65 -15.17 -5.82
C ALA A 178 -16.64 -14.85 -4.71
N MET A 179 -16.66 -15.69 -3.68
CA MET A 179 -17.53 -15.54 -2.52
C MET A 179 -16.70 -15.52 -1.24
N LEU A 180 -17.03 -14.62 -0.33
CA LEU A 180 -16.37 -14.48 0.96
C LEU A 180 -17.14 -15.28 2.02
N ALA A 181 -16.46 -16.20 2.67
CA ALA A 181 -16.97 -17.06 3.73
C ALA A 181 -16.49 -16.56 5.10
N ASP A 182 -17.13 -17.06 6.17
CA ASP A 182 -16.71 -16.92 7.57
C ASP A 182 -16.79 -15.49 8.15
N PHE A 183 -17.81 -14.73 7.82
CA PHE A 183 -18.12 -13.45 8.46
C PHE A 183 -18.38 -13.61 9.98
N GLY A 184 -17.77 -12.73 10.78
CA GLY A 184 -18.08 -12.57 12.22
C GLY A 184 -17.45 -13.57 13.17
N ILE A 185 -16.87 -14.68 12.69
CA ILE A 185 -16.31 -15.73 13.54
C ILE A 185 -15.08 -15.26 14.33
N ALA A 186 -14.24 -14.44 13.69
CA ALA A 186 -13.04 -13.89 14.32
C ALA A 186 -13.34 -12.97 15.52
N LEU A 187 -14.50 -12.29 15.52
CA LEU A 187 -14.92 -11.44 16.64
C LEU A 187 -15.28 -12.27 17.87
N ALA A 188 -16.13 -13.30 17.68
CA ALA A 188 -16.51 -14.21 18.76
C ALA A 188 -15.28 -14.81 19.45
N VAL A 189 -14.31 -15.24 18.67
CA VAL A 189 -13.04 -15.81 19.16
C VAL A 189 -12.21 -14.79 19.93
N LYS A 190 -12.05 -13.59 19.43
CA LYS A 190 -11.20 -12.55 20.06
C LYS A 190 -11.81 -12.01 21.38
N GLU A 191 -13.12 -11.78 21.41
CA GLU A 191 -13.79 -11.23 22.59
C GLU A 191 -13.94 -12.24 23.73
N ALA A 192 -14.01 -13.54 23.40
CA ALA A 192 -14.19 -14.58 24.42
C ALA A 192 -12.92 -15.00 25.17
N GLY A 193 -11.72 -14.66 24.66
CA GLY A 193 -10.51 -15.13 25.33
C GLY A 193 -9.19 -14.72 24.67
N GLY A 194 -9.12 -13.60 23.98
CA GLY A 194 -7.94 -13.20 23.20
C GLY A 194 -6.59 -13.27 23.92
N ASN A 195 -6.55 -13.00 25.22
CA ASN A 195 -5.31 -13.12 26.02
C ASN A 195 -5.01 -14.57 26.46
N ARG A 196 -6.03 -15.44 26.60
CA ARG A 196 -5.83 -16.85 26.98
C ARG A 196 -5.46 -17.73 25.80
N LEU A 197 -5.91 -17.38 24.59
CA LEU A 197 -5.63 -18.15 23.38
C LEU A 197 -4.17 -18.01 22.90
N THR A 198 -3.52 -16.89 23.18
CA THR A 198 -2.08 -16.70 22.90
C THR A 198 -1.20 -17.52 23.85
N GLU A 199 -1.65 -17.74 25.10
CA GLU A 199 -0.95 -18.59 26.09
C GLU A 199 -1.06 -20.10 25.77
N THR A 200 -2.12 -20.53 25.09
CA THR A 200 -2.33 -21.93 24.73
C THR A 200 -1.65 -22.36 23.42
N GLY A 201 -0.89 -21.46 22.78
CA GLY A 201 -0.19 -21.77 21.51
C GLY A 201 -1.12 -21.90 20.30
N LEU A 202 -2.41 -21.60 20.46
CA LEU A 202 -3.35 -21.52 19.34
C LEU A 202 -3.04 -20.26 18.53
N SER A 203 -2.43 -20.46 17.37
CA SER A 203 -2.13 -19.37 16.44
C SER A 203 -3.43 -18.73 15.97
N LEU A 204 -3.71 -17.51 16.46
CA LEU A 204 -4.89 -16.75 16.12
C LEU A 204 -4.74 -16.18 14.71
N GLY A 205 -5.10 -16.95 13.68
CA GLY A 205 -5.12 -16.52 12.28
C GLY A 205 -3.77 -16.64 11.55
N THR A 206 -3.80 -16.26 10.29
CA THR A 206 -2.65 -16.28 9.39
C THR A 206 -2.05 -14.87 9.35
N PRO A 207 -0.92 -14.59 10.03
CA PRO A 207 -0.44 -13.23 10.29
C PRO A 207 -0.09 -12.43 9.03
N GLN A 208 0.11 -13.09 7.89
CA GLN A 208 0.46 -12.48 6.61
C GLN A 208 -0.60 -11.51 6.06
N TYR A 209 -1.86 -11.65 6.49
CA TYR A 209 -2.99 -10.83 6.03
C TYR A 209 -3.56 -9.93 7.14
N MET A 210 -3.06 -10.05 8.37
CA MET A 210 -3.48 -9.19 9.48
C MET A 210 -3.14 -7.73 9.20
N SER A 211 -4.03 -6.83 9.59
CA SER A 211 -3.69 -5.42 9.62
C SER A 211 -2.77 -5.09 10.80
N PRO A 212 -1.99 -4.00 10.75
CA PRO A 212 -1.13 -3.56 11.85
C PRO A 212 -1.87 -3.47 13.20
N GLU A 213 -3.07 -2.90 13.20
CA GLU A 213 -3.91 -2.77 14.39
C GLU A 213 -4.41 -4.12 14.93
N GLN A 214 -4.62 -5.11 14.06
CA GLN A 214 -4.92 -6.48 14.49
C GLN A 214 -3.70 -7.13 15.15
N ALA A 215 -2.53 -6.94 14.54
CA ALA A 215 -1.28 -7.51 15.03
C ALA A 215 -0.84 -6.91 16.38
N THR A 216 -1.17 -5.64 16.64
CA THR A 216 -0.94 -4.97 17.94
C THR A 216 -2.03 -5.25 18.98
N GLY A 217 -3.09 -5.97 18.62
CA GLY A 217 -4.15 -6.36 19.55
C GLY A 217 -5.17 -5.24 19.82
N GLU A 218 -5.27 -4.21 18.98
CA GLU A 218 -6.26 -3.16 19.16
C GLU A 218 -7.69 -3.72 19.19
N HIS A 219 -8.51 -3.26 20.14
CA HIS A 219 -9.88 -3.75 20.31
C HIS A 219 -10.85 -3.14 19.29
N GLN A 220 -10.66 -1.86 18.95
CA GLN A 220 -11.53 -1.16 18.01
C GLN A 220 -10.99 -1.26 16.58
N LEU A 221 -11.49 -2.21 15.83
CA LEU A 221 -11.23 -2.37 14.41
C LEU A 221 -12.34 -1.70 13.60
N ASP A 222 -11.98 -1.12 12.45
CA ASP A 222 -12.91 -0.54 11.49
C ASP A 222 -12.78 -1.20 10.10
N ALA A 223 -13.59 -0.75 9.14
CA ALA A 223 -13.59 -1.22 7.75
C ALA A 223 -12.20 -1.21 7.08
N ARG A 224 -11.30 -0.34 7.51
CA ARG A 224 -9.97 -0.17 6.94
C ARG A 224 -9.04 -1.34 7.26
N SER A 225 -9.35 -2.14 8.30
CA SER A 225 -8.64 -3.37 8.59
C SER A 225 -8.89 -4.43 7.51
N ASP A 226 -10.15 -4.56 7.06
CA ASP A 226 -10.52 -5.47 5.98
C ASP A 226 -9.93 -5.02 4.63
N ILE A 227 -9.89 -3.69 4.39
CA ILE A 227 -9.26 -3.13 3.17
C ILE A 227 -7.77 -3.45 3.13
N TYR A 228 -7.07 -3.38 4.26
CA TYR A 228 -5.67 -3.80 4.36
C TYR A 228 -5.52 -5.28 3.99
N SER A 229 -6.32 -6.14 4.61
CA SER A 229 -6.28 -7.58 4.38
C SER A 229 -6.60 -7.95 2.92
N LEU A 230 -7.59 -7.29 2.30
CA LEU A 230 -7.89 -7.45 0.88
C LEU A 230 -6.73 -6.95 -0.01
N GLY A 231 -6.08 -5.85 0.38
CA GLY A 231 -4.86 -5.37 -0.27
C GLY A 231 -3.72 -6.39 -0.21
N ALA A 232 -3.55 -7.10 0.92
CA ALA A 232 -2.56 -8.15 1.09
C ALA A 232 -2.87 -9.39 0.23
N VAL A 233 -4.15 -9.76 0.11
CA VAL A 233 -4.61 -10.84 -0.78
C VAL A 233 -4.37 -10.47 -2.25
N LEU A 234 -4.70 -9.25 -2.67
CA LEU A 234 -4.44 -8.78 -4.04
C LEU A 234 -2.94 -8.75 -4.33
N TYR A 235 -2.14 -8.30 -3.38
CA TYR A 235 -0.68 -8.33 -3.50
C TYR A 235 -0.20 -9.75 -3.79
N GLU A 236 -0.62 -10.75 -3.01
CA GLU A 236 -0.22 -12.15 -3.20
C GLU A 236 -0.71 -12.70 -4.54
N MET A 237 -1.94 -12.44 -4.95
CA MET A 237 -2.45 -12.87 -6.26
C MET A 237 -1.56 -12.39 -7.42
N ILE A 238 -0.99 -11.20 -7.30
CA ILE A 238 -0.13 -10.59 -8.33
C ILE A 238 1.34 -11.00 -8.18
N ALA A 239 1.86 -10.99 -6.94
CA ALA A 239 3.27 -11.23 -6.63
C ALA A 239 3.63 -12.71 -6.52
N GLY A 240 2.65 -13.57 -6.17
CA GLY A 240 2.85 -15.00 -5.90
C GLY A 240 3.21 -15.33 -4.45
N GLU A 241 3.46 -14.30 -3.64
CA GLU A 241 3.76 -14.41 -2.20
C GLU A 241 3.07 -13.26 -1.45
N PRO A 242 2.69 -13.46 -0.18
CA PRO A 242 2.11 -12.39 0.63
C PRO A 242 3.11 -11.24 0.85
N PRO A 243 2.64 -10.01 1.16
CA PRO A 243 3.51 -8.83 1.29
C PRO A 243 4.59 -8.99 2.37
N PHE A 244 4.31 -9.80 3.39
CA PHE A 244 5.25 -10.12 4.47
C PHE A 244 5.26 -11.60 4.74
N SER A 245 6.45 -12.21 4.73
CA SER A 245 6.69 -13.62 5.02
C SER A 245 7.86 -13.76 5.98
N GLY A 246 7.90 -14.87 6.73
CA GLY A 246 8.94 -15.15 7.72
C GLY A 246 8.87 -16.57 8.24
N ALA A 247 9.96 -17.03 8.86
CA ALA A 247 10.06 -18.37 9.43
C ALA A 247 9.16 -18.59 10.67
N THR A 248 8.77 -17.51 11.35
CA THR A 248 7.92 -17.55 12.54
C THR A 248 6.82 -16.49 12.45
N THR A 249 5.71 -16.71 13.17
CA THR A 249 4.63 -15.72 13.31
C THR A 249 5.15 -14.39 13.80
N GLN A 250 6.05 -14.37 14.78
CA GLN A 250 6.65 -13.16 15.33
C GLN A 250 7.47 -12.40 14.28
N ALA A 251 8.23 -13.11 13.44
CA ALA A 251 8.99 -12.50 12.37
C ALA A 251 8.09 -11.84 11.30
N VAL A 252 6.96 -12.47 10.97
CA VAL A 252 5.95 -11.89 10.06
C VAL A 252 5.35 -10.64 10.67
N ILE A 253 4.93 -10.68 11.95
CA ILE A 253 4.36 -9.55 12.67
C ILE A 253 5.37 -8.39 12.74
N ALA A 254 6.63 -8.66 13.07
CA ALA A 254 7.68 -7.63 13.12
C ALA A 254 7.82 -6.91 11.77
N LYS A 255 7.92 -7.66 10.66
CA LYS A 255 7.98 -7.08 9.31
C LYS A 255 6.71 -6.30 8.96
N LEU A 256 5.55 -6.85 9.27
CA LEU A 256 4.26 -6.22 9.03
C LEU A 256 4.17 -4.85 9.72
N LEU A 257 4.73 -4.70 10.92
CA LEU A 257 4.71 -3.44 11.67
C LEU A 257 5.77 -2.43 11.20
N THR A 258 6.93 -2.90 10.75
CA THR A 258 8.11 -2.04 10.52
C THR A 258 8.51 -1.87 9.06
N GLU A 259 8.27 -2.87 8.20
CA GLU A 259 8.74 -2.87 6.82
C GLU A 259 7.64 -2.44 5.83
N ARG A 260 8.07 -1.92 4.69
CA ARG A 260 7.19 -1.73 3.52
C ARG A 260 7.29 -2.95 2.62
N PRO A 261 6.17 -3.38 1.98
CA PRO A 261 6.22 -4.49 1.04
C PRO A 261 7.05 -4.11 -0.19
N THR A 262 7.64 -5.10 -0.84
CA THR A 262 8.32 -4.92 -2.13
C THR A 262 7.31 -4.38 -3.14
N ARG A 263 7.71 -3.39 -3.93
CA ARG A 263 6.82 -2.81 -4.94
C ARG A 263 6.43 -3.85 -5.99
N LEU A 264 5.16 -3.94 -6.33
CA LEU A 264 4.63 -4.92 -7.28
C LEU A 264 5.31 -4.86 -8.65
N ARG A 265 5.64 -3.66 -9.15
CA ARG A 265 6.31 -3.47 -10.44
C ARG A 265 7.78 -3.89 -10.45
N VAL A 266 8.40 -4.06 -9.29
CA VAL A 266 9.73 -4.69 -9.16
C VAL A 266 9.62 -6.20 -9.39
N ILE A 267 8.53 -6.82 -8.90
CA ILE A 267 8.28 -8.26 -9.04
C ILE A 267 7.70 -8.56 -10.44
N ARG A 268 6.74 -7.75 -10.90
CA ARG A 268 6.03 -7.93 -12.17
C ARG A 268 5.87 -6.58 -12.86
N SER A 269 6.76 -6.27 -13.80
CA SER A 269 6.83 -4.97 -14.49
C SER A 269 5.57 -4.60 -15.27
N ALA A 270 4.78 -5.61 -15.69
CA ALA A 270 3.50 -5.42 -16.40
C ALA A 270 2.36 -4.85 -15.54
N VAL A 271 2.53 -4.74 -14.21
CA VAL A 271 1.52 -4.15 -13.32
C VAL A 271 1.36 -2.66 -13.62
N PRO A 272 0.14 -2.17 -13.87
CA PRO A 272 -0.10 -0.75 -14.09
C PRO A 272 0.28 0.10 -12.86
N PRO A 273 0.85 1.29 -13.04
CA PRO A 273 1.21 2.17 -11.91
C PRO A 273 0.06 2.45 -10.95
N GLY A 274 -1.17 2.66 -11.46
CA GLY A 274 -2.35 2.91 -10.63
C GLY A 274 -2.71 1.73 -9.73
N VAL A 275 -2.52 0.48 -10.20
CA VAL A 275 -2.74 -0.72 -9.38
C VAL A 275 -1.69 -0.81 -8.28
N GLU A 276 -0.41 -0.57 -8.58
CA GLU A 276 0.65 -0.54 -7.57
C GLU A 276 0.38 0.52 -6.50
N GLU A 277 0.01 1.75 -6.91
CA GLU A 277 -0.33 2.85 -5.99
C GLU A 277 -1.51 2.50 -5.09
N ALA A 278 -2.57 1.91 -5.66
CA ALA A 278 -3.76 1.51 -4.90
C ALA A 278 -3.43 0.41 -3.88
N VAL A 279 -2.67 -0.62 -4.27
CA VAL A 279 -2.25 -1.69 -3.34
C VAL A 279 -1.32 -1.12 -2.27
N THR A 280 -0.37 -0.26 -2.63
CA THR A 280 0.53 0.38 -1.66
C THR A 280 -0.26 1.19 -0.63
N ARG A 281 -1.26 1.97 -1.07
CA ARG A 281 -2.12 2.75 -0.17
C ARG A 281 -2.99 1.86 0.72
N ALA A 282 -3.53 0.76 0.20
CA ALA A 282 -4.29 -0.19 1.02
C ALA A 282 -3.42 -0.81 2.14
N LEU A 283 -2.12 -1.00 1.88
CA LEU A 283 -1.13 -1.57 2.80
C LEU A 283 -0.41 -0.53 3.69
N GLU A 284 -0.85 0.72 3.72
CA GLU A 284 -0.28 1.72 4.64
C GLU A 284 -0.49 1.32 6.11
N LYS A 285 0.52 1.62 6.94
CA LYS A 285 0.51 1.22 8.35
C LYS A 285 -0.52 1.99 9.15
N THR A 286 -0.64 3.28 8.88
CA THR A 286 -1.61 4.17 9.51
C THR A 286 -2.98 4.01 8.85
N ARG A 287 -4.00 3.69 9.63
CA ARG A 287 -5.38 3.53 9.11
C ARG A 287 -5.89 4.76 8.35
N ALA A 288 -5.55 5.97 8.82
CA ALA A 288 -5.99 7.22 8.21
C ALA A 288 -5.47 7.42 6.77
N ASP A 289 -4.33 6.81 6.43
CA ASP A 289 -3.72 6.94 5.10
C ASP A 289 -4.29 5.96 4.08
N ARG A 290 -5.07 4.95 4.52
CA ARG A 290 -5.75 3.97 3.68
C ARG A 290 -6.99 4.57 3.00
N PHE A 291 -7.72 3.74 2.28
CA PHE A 291 -9.03 4.09 1.73
C PHE A 291 -10.09 4.10 2.83
N GLY A 292 -11.06 4.99 2.72
CA GLY A 292 -12.18 5.09 3.67
C GLY A 292 -13.22 3.98 3.50
N SER A 293 -13.35 3.42 2.29
CA SER A 293 -14.27 2.33 1.96
C SER A 293 -13.65 1.34 0.96
N ALA A 294 -14.21 0.13 0.89
CA ALA A 294 -13.80 -0.87 -0.11
C ALA A 294 -14.16 -0.41 -1.53
N ALA A 295 -15.22 0.36 -1.70
CA ALA A 295 -15.60 0.96 -2.97
C ALA A 295 -14.54 1.96 -3.47
N GLU A 296 -13.99 2.82 -2.61
CA GLU A 296 -12.89 3.74 -2.97
C GLU A 296 -11.64 2.98 -3.41
N PHE A 297 -11.33 1.85 -2.76
CA PHE A 297 -10.21 1.00 -3.16
C PHE A 297 -10.39 0.46 -4.58
N VAL A 298 -11.57 -0.08 -4.90
CA VAL A 298 -11.89 -0.58 -6.25
C VAL A 298 -11.84 0.53 -7.31
N GLU A 299 -12.36 1.72 -6.98
CA GLU A 299 -12.27 2.86 -7.88
C GLU A 299 -10.81 3.22 -8.19
N ALA A 300 -9.95 3.22 -7.18
CA ALA A 300 -8.51 3.49 -7.35
C ALA A 300 -7.83 2.42 -8.24
N LEU A 301 -8.19 1.12 -8.08
CA LEU A 301 -7.69 0.05 -8.94
C LEU A 301 -8.11 0.21 -10.41
N SER A 302 -9.26 0.84 -10.66
CA SER A 302 -9.85 1.04 -11.99
C SER A 302 -9.36 2.33 -12.66
N ARG A 303 -8.77 3.26 -11.91
CA ARG A 303 -8.26 4.53 -12.44
C ARG A 303 -7.11 4.25 -13.41
N ARG A 304 -7.37 4.45 -14.69
CA ARG A 304 -6.27 4.63 -15.64
C ARG A 304 -5.51 5.88 -15.22
N PRO A 305 -4.18 5.83 -15.09
CA PRO A 305 -3.42 7.05 -14.92
C PRO A 305 -3.87 8.02 -16.02
N PRO A 306 -4.13 9.30 -15.70
CA PRO A 306 -4.52 10.26 -16.72
C PRO A 306 -3.50 10.15 -17.84
N ALA A 307 -3.96 9.81 -19.04
CA ALA A 307 -3.12 9.70 -20.22
C ALA A 307 -2.41 11.05 -20.33
N GLY A 308 -1.10 11.09 -20.00
CA GLY A 308 -0.27 12.24 -20.28
C GLY A 308 -0.01 13.24 -19.17
N ARG A 309 0.34 12.84 -17.94
CA ARG A 309 1.36 13.64 -17.23
C ARG A 309 2.77 13.22 -17.67
N THR A 310 2.87 12.77 -18.92
CA THR A 310 4.16 12.61 -19.58
C THR A 310 4.75 14.00 -19.77
N ASN A 311 5.72 14.36 -18.95
CA ASN A 311 6.80 15.31 -19.31
C ASN A 311 6.39 16.68 -19.89
N GLY A 312 5.17 17.18 -19.69
CA GLY A 312 4.81 18.55 -20.08
C GLY A 312 5.76 19.58 -19.45
N TRP A 313 6.20 19.30 -18.22
CA TRP A 313 7.22 20.11 -17.56
C TRP A 313 8.60 19.95 -18.22
N ARG A 314 9.06 18.73 -18.50
CA ARG A 314 10.34 18.50 -19.21
C ARG A 314 10.32 19.11 -20.62
N ARG A 315 9.19 19.00 -21.32
CA ARG A 315 9.01 19.65 -22.63
C ARG A 315 8.97 21.17 -22.51
N ARG A 316 8.32 21.74 -21.50
CA ARG A 316 8.33 23.17 -21.20
C ARG A 316 9.71 23.66 -20.80
N VAL A 317 10.44 22.92 -19.98
CA VAL A 317 11.83 23.22 -19.60
C VAL A 317 12.76 23.11 -20.82
N ALA A 318 12.60 22.09 -21.66
CA ALA A 318 13.38 21.98 -22.91
C ALA A 318 13.09 23.12 -23.88
N ILE A 319 11.84 23.52 -24.03
CA ILE A 319 11.45 24.69 -24.89
C ILE A 319 11.99 26.00 -24.28
N ALA A 320 11.86 26.20 -22.97
CA ALA A 320 12.40 27.37 -22.29
C ALA A 320 13.92 27.43 -22.37
N GLY A 321 14.61 26.30 -22.25
CA GLY A 321 16.06 26.19 -22.44
C GLY A 321 16.50 26.50 -23.88
N ALA A 322 15.76 26.02 -24.89
CA ALA A 322 16.04 26.32 -26.28
C ALA A 322 15.84 27.81 -26.61
N LEU A 323 14.77 28.41 -26.08
CA LEU A 323 14.52 29.87 -26.24
C LEU A 323 15.58 30.69 -25.52
N ALA A 324 16.04 30.31 -24.33
CA ALA A 324 17.11 30.98 -23.63
C ALA A 324 18.44 30.89 -24.39
N LEU A 325 18.78 29.73 -24.95
CA LEU A 325 19.98 29.57 -25.80
C LEU A 325 19.89 30.38 -27.08
N ALA A 326 18.72 30.46 -27.73
CA ALA A 326 18.47 31.29 -28.89
C ALA A 326 18.61 32.81 -28.57
N ALA A 327 18.09 33.25 -27.41
CA ALA A 327 18.22 34.64 -26.95
C ALA A 327 19.68 34.99 -26.63
N ILE A 328 20.43 34.07 -25.97
CA ILE A 328 21.86 34.25 -25.71
C ILE A 328 22.64 34.29 -27.03
N GLY A 329 22.33 33.41 -27.98
CA GLY A 329 22.95 33.44 -29.33
C GLY A 329 22.68 34.74 -30.10
N ALA A 330 21.44 35.25 -30.07
CA ALA A 330 21.06 36.52 -30.67
C ALA A 330 21.75 37.70 -29.97
N TRP A 331 21.88 37.68 -28.65
CA TRP A 331 22.59 38.71 -27.88
C TRP A 331 24.09 38.70 -28.19
N ILE A 332 24.74 37.56 -28.30
CA ILE A 332 26.14 37.43 -28.69
C ILE A 332 26.35 37.90 -30.13
N ALA A 333 25.44 37.55 -31.04
CA ALA A 333 25.50 38.03 -32.45
C ALA A 333 25.35 39.55 -32.53
N HIS A 334 24.42 40.11 -31.72
CA HIS A 334 24.23 41.58 -31.67
C HIS A 334 25.43 42.29 -31.01
N ALA A 335 26.00 41.75 -29.97
CA ALA A 335 27.21 42.26 -29.31
C ALA A 335 28.45 42.21 -30.23
N ARG A 336 28.54 41.21 -31.13
CA ARG A 336 29.63 41.12 -32.11
C ARG A 336 29.48 42.08 -33.29
N GLN A 337 28.28 42.62 -33.52
CA GLN A 337 28.05 43.63 -34.53
C GLN A 337 28.45 45.08 -34.12
N ALA A 338 28.80 45.29 -32.86
CA ALA A 338 29.48 46.50 -32.41
C ALA A 338 30.96 46.47 -32.86
N SER A 339 31.20 46.29 -34.16
CA SER A 339 32.51 46.43 -34.73
C SER A 339 32.92 47.92 -34.67
N LEU A 340 34.10 48.16 -34.16
CA LEU A 340 34.73 49.47 -34.19
C LEU A 340 34.70 49.94 -35.63
N ASP A 341 34.13 51.14 -35.89
CA ASP A 341 34.12 51.70 -37.20
C ASP A 341 35.57 52.03 -37.62
N PRO A 342 36.12 51.40 -38.66
CA PRO A 342 37.51 51.53 -39.01
C PRO A 342 37.86 52.96 -39.48
N LYS A 343 36.88 53.86 -39.69
CA LYS A 343 37.06 55.24 -40.04
C LYS A 343 37.07 56.18 -38.84
N ARG A 344 36.82 55.67 -37.60
CA ARG A 344 36.87 56.48 -36.37
C ARG A 344 38.24 56.37 -35.72
N VAL A 345 38.89 57.52 -35.61
CA VAL A 345 40.20 57.65 -34.96
C VAL A 345 40.09 58.61 -33.77
N VAL A 346 40.65 58.24 -32.66
CA VAL A 346 40.76 59.09 -31.46
C VAL A 346 42.21 59.52 -31.34
N VAL A 347 42.48 60.80 -31.31
CA VAL A 347 43.83 61.33 -31.05
C VAL A 347 43.94 61.68 -29.60
N ALA A 348 44.76 60.91 -28.85
CA ALA A 348 44.99 61.13 -27.42
C ALA A 348 45.85 62.36 -27.17
N ASP A 349 45.74 62.93 -25.97
CA ASP A 349 46.61 64.05 -25.55
C ASP A 349 48.07 63.58 -25.46
N PHE A 350 48.99 64.44 -25.97
CA PHE A 350 50.39 64.16 -25.83
C PHE A 350 50.85 64.66 -24.43
N GLU A 351 51.41 63.80 -23.63
CA GLU A 351 51.91 64.15 -22.32
C GLU A 351 53.34 64.65 -22.41
N ASN A 352 53.62 65.81 -21.81
CA ASN A 352 54.97 66.33 -21.70
C ASN A 352 55.77 65.57 -20.65
N ARG A 353 56.73 64.74 -21.05
CA ARG A 353 57.63 63.98 -20.18
C ARG A 353 59.04 64.59 -20.04
N THR A 354 59.25 65.81 -20.49
CA THR A 354 60.56 66.46 -20.41
C THR A 354 60.87 67.05 -19.02
N GLY A 355 59.86 67.25 -18.19
CA GLY A 355 59.99 67.88 -16.88
C GLY A 355 60.04 69.41 -16.95
N ASP A 356 60.00 70.05 -18.17
CA ASP A 356 60.00 71.48 -18.38
C ASP A 356 58.60 71.94 -18.78
N SER A 357 57.93 72.70 -17.91
CA SER A 357 56.58 73.16 -18.10
C SER A 357 56.38 74.11 -19.35
N ARG A 358 57.46 74.62 -19.88
CA ARG A 358 57.39 75.45 -21.16
C ARG A 358 56.94 74.62 -22.37
N PHE A 359 57.01 73.26 -22.27
CA PHE A 359 56.58 72.37 -23.36
C PHE A 359 55.17 71.80 -23.14
N ASP A 360 54.47 72.15 -22.08
CA ASP A 360 53.09 71.68 -21.85
C ASP A 360 52.13 72.15 -22.99
N PRO A 361 52.23 73.32 -23.52
CA PRO A 361 51.37 73.78 -24.67
C PRO A 361 51.61 72.96 -25.96
N VAL A 362 52.82 72.41 -26.12
CA VAL A 362 53.22 71.69 -27.36
C VAL A 362 52.38 70.44 -27.55
N GLY A 363 52.07 69.65 -26.47
CA GLY A 363 51.24 68.48 -26.53
C GLY A 363 49.84 68.75 -27.08
N LYS A 364 49.21 69.84 -26.60
CA LYS A 364 47.96 70.34 -27.12
C LYS A 364 48.02 70.78 -28.58
N MET A 365 49.03 71.52 -28.93
CA MET A 365 49.24 71.94 -30.29
C MET A 365 49.45 70.82 -31.28
N ALA A 366 50.21 69.79 -30.87
CA ALA A 366 50.45 68.60 -31.63
C ALA A 366 49.16 67.80 -31.89
N ARG A 367 48.34 67.61 -30.83
CA ARG A 367 47.03 66.99 -30.98
C ARG A 367 46.12 67.75 -31.95
N ASP A 368 46.00 69.05 -31.75
CA ASP A 368 45.13 69.90 -32.59
C ASP A 368 45.59 69.91 -34.04
N TRP A 369 46.92 69.90 -34.29
CA TRP A 369 47.45 69.82 -35.63
C TRP A 369 47.18 68.45 -36.28
N LEU A 370 47.41 67.37 -35.61
CA LEU A 370 47.08 66.04 -36.11
C LEU A 370 45.60 65.84 -36.35
N THR A 371 44.73 66.33 -35.44
CA THR A 371 43.27 66.28 -35.59
C THR A 371 42.83 67.06 -36.87
N ARG A 372 43.34 68.28 -37.10
CA ARG A 372 43.02 69.03 -38.31
C ARG A 372 43.58 68.37 -39.57
N GLY A 373 44.80 67.83 -39.50
CA GLY A 373 45.37 67.11 -40.63
C GLY A 373 44.56 65.86 -41.01
N MET A 374 44.13 65.07 -40.04
CA MET A 374 43.27 63.92 -40.30
C MET A 374 41.88 64.29 -40.81
N LEU A 375 41.26 65.34 -40.28
CA LEU A 375 39.97 65.87 -40.77
C LEU A 375 40.04 66.36 -42.17
N ALA A 376 41.17 67.01 -42.53
CA ALA A 376 41.37 67.57 -43.91
C ALA A 376 41.49 66.48 -44.97
N THR A 377 41.84 65.22 -44.59
CA THR A 377 41.92 64.13 -45.56
C THR A 377 40.55 63.58 -45.92
N GLY A 378 39.52 63.89 -45.17
CA GLY A 378 38.16 63.32 -45.35
C GLY A 378 38.04 61.81 -45.25
N LEU A 379 39.12 61.07 -44.84
CA LEU A 379 39.19 59.61 -44.75
C LEU A 379 38.78 59.08 -43.45
N VAL A 380 38.81 59.86 -42.36
CA VAL A 380 38.51 59.45 -40.99
C VAL A 380 37.67 60.51 -40.26
N GLU A 381 36.83 59.99 -39.31
CA GLU A 381 36.12 60.83 -38.34
C GLU A 381 36.94 60.83 -37.02
N VAL A 382 37.32 62.04 -36.56
CA VAL A 382 38.06 62.17 -35.30
C VAL A 382 37.07 62.31 -34.13
N GLY A 383 37.01 61.36 -33.23
CA GLY A 383 36.17 61.35 -32.01
C GLY A 383 36.80 62.17 -30.90
N ASP A 384 35.97 62.83 -30.07
CA ASP A 384 36.46 63.50 -28.85
C ASP A 384 36.80 62.48 -27.78
N PRO A 385 38.03 62.52 -27.27
CA PRO A 385 38.45 61.57 -26.19
C PRO A 385 37.61 61.63 -24.91
N ALA A 386 37.04 62.81 -24.60
CA ALA A 386 36.20 62.97 -23.40
C ALA A 386 34.86 62.24 -23.48
N VAL A 387 34.29 62.07 -24.67
CA VAL A 387 33.01 61.38 -24.91
C VAL A 387 33.22 59.87 -24.87
N MET A 388 34.39 59.40 -25.31
CA MET A 388 34.70 57.93 -25.21
C MET A 388 35.00 57.49 -23.82
N ALA A 389 35.56 58.31 -22.95
CA ALA A 389 35.86 57.95 -21.55
C ALA A 389 34.62 57.86 -20.66
N SER A 390 33.48 58.49 -21.06
CA SER A 390 32.23 58.52 -20.28
C SER A 390 31.28 57.36 -20.55
N GLY A 391 31.56 56.46 -21.51
CA GLY A 391 30.75 55.24 -21.74
C GLY A 391 29.32 55.47 -22.25
N SER A 392 28.93 56.70 -22.60
CA SER A 392 27.58 57.04 -23.00
C SER A 392 27.49 57.23 -24.54
N ILE A 393 27.23 56.16 -25.26
CA ILE A 393 26.87 56.24 -26.68
C ILE A 393 25.38 56.57 -26.76
N THR A 394 25.04 57.83 -26.67
CA THR A 394 23.71 58.29 -27.07
C THR A 394 23.78 58.60 -28.58
N GLN A 395 23.16 57.78 -29.39
CA GLN A 395 22.94 58.04 -30.82
C GLN A 395 22.04 59.29 -30.98
N GLN A 396 22.60 60.43 -31.17
CA GLN A 396 21.84 61.59 -31.73
C GLN A 396 21.68 61.38 -33.23
N ARG A 397 20.53 60.86 -33.63
CA ARG A 397 20.07 60.78 -35.00
C ARG A 397 19.72 62.20 -35.47
N ALA A 398 20.57 62.77 -36.26
CA ALA A 398 20.25 64.10 -36.95
C ALA A 398 19.03 63.90 -37.86
N LEU A 399 17.97 64.68 -37.62
CA LEU A 399 16.82 64.82 -38.50
C LEU A 399 17.24 65.66 -39.70
N PRO A 400 16.87 65.28 -40.93
CA PRO A 400 17.14 66.09 -42.10
C PRO A 400 16.32 67.39 -42.09
N GLY A 401 17.01 68.53 -42.37
CA GLY A 401 16.45 69.87 -42.36
C GLY A 401 15.31 70.07 -43.37
N ARG A 402 14.27 70.70 -42.92
CA ARG A 402 13.30 71.38 -43.79
C ARG A 402 13.89 72.73 -44.23
N SER A 403 14.03 72.91 -45.51
CA SER A 403 14.29 74.21 -46.14
C SER A 403 13.05 75.13 -46.06
N PRO A 404 13.22 76.41 -45.83
CA PRO A 404 12.10 77.30 -45.85
C PRO A 404 11.87 77.86 -47.29
N SER A 405 10.64 77.91 -47.70
CA SER A 405 10.05 78.89 -48.56
C SER A 405 8.57 79.02 -48.28
#